data_79a432ce10c421549f5772850d34f192
#
_entry.id   79a432ce10c421549f5772850d34f192
#
_cell.length_a   1.000
_cell.length_b   1.000
_cell.length_c   1.000
_cell.angle_alpha   90.00
_cell.angle_beta   90.00
_cell.angle_gamma   90.00
#
_symmetry.space_group_name_H-M   'P 1'
#
loop_
_entity.id
_entity.type
_entity.pdbx_description
1 polymer ?
#
loop_
_entity_poly.entity_id
_entity_poly.type
_entity_poly.pdbx_seq_one_letter_code
_entity_poly.pdbx_strand_id
1 'polypeptide(L)'
;MTRNVHDVLASHTTEYEIHRELHAVPPHRTHEVTVDGVHAVCKLATGPGADPATEARIVRHIGEHTSIPVPRIVAIGQNHFVAKWHDGVPEADEPPITEECARIAGAGMATLHAETTSDFEATGLLGSKESELSLDAHETWPETIEAVLEDRRDYLARFEYADVAREAIQFVRGHPEAFADCGDPVLCHGNLLPDHLGIEGGKVACVIDFEHALVGPGEYDYWRTALPAFEAREHPGLHRAFRAGYESVRPLPDEFDRRADCYRMVNTVSYLKALYLQRRITGDEAERRAEWMAGYVRDALDDLRETYG
;
A
#
# COMPACT_ATOMS: atom_id res chain seq x y z
N MET A 1 -0.69 25.75 -6.23
CA MET A 1 -0.23 25.70 -7.63
C MET A 1 0.39 24.33 -7.84
N THR A 2 -0.16 23.51 -8.71
CA THR A 2 0.43 22.22 -9.07
C THR A 2 1.69 22.51 -9.87
N ARG A 3 2.86 22.20 -9.31
CA ARG A 3 4.13 22.30 -10.05
C ARG A 3 4.09 21.30 -11.20
N ASN A 4 4.51 21.70 -12.38
CA ASN A 4 4.66 20.79 -13.50
C ASN A 4 6.00 20.04 -13.38
N VAL A 5 6.18 18.98 -14.15
CA VAL A 5 7.39 18.14 -14.10
C VAL A 5 8.66 18.95 -14.45
N HIS A 6 8.56 19.95 -15.34
CA HIS A 6 9.68 20.85 -15.68
C HIS A 6 10.14 21.68 -14.47
N ASP A 7 9.20 22.30 -13.75
CA ASP A 7 9.53 23.12 -12.56
C ASP A 7 10.19 22.26 -11.48
N VAL A 8 9.76 21.02 -11.36
CA VAL A 8 10.29 20.06 -10.41
C VAL A 8 11.73 19.67 -10.77
N LEU A 9 11.98 19.24 -12.00
CA LEU A 9 13.32 18.81 -12.43
C LEU A 9 14.30 19.97 -12.44
N ALA A 10 13.88 21.16 -12.91
CA ALA A 10 14.70 22.37 -12.90
C ALA A 10 15.13 22.82 -11.49
N SER A 11 14.45 22.36 -10.43
CA SER A 11 14.88 22.65 -9.04
C SER A 11 16.06 21.78 -8.58
N HIS A 12 16.39 20.71 -9.29
CA HIS A 12 17.49 19.80 -8.95
C HIS A 12 18.69 19.92 -9.88
N THR A 13 18.44 20.18 -11.16
CA THR A 13 19.49 20.24 -12.18
C THR A 13 19.09 21.13 -13.35
N THR A 14 20.09 21.55 -14.13
CA THR A 14 19.87 22.21 -15.42
C THR A 14 19.92 21.25 -16.60
N GLU A 15 20.32 20.00 -16.39
CA GLU A 15 20.44 18.96 -17.42
C GLU A 15 19.40 17.86 -17.21
N TYR A 16 18.25 18.01 -17.87
CA TYR A 16 17.19 16.98 -17.84
C TYR A 16 16.43 16.91 -19.16
N GLU A 17 15.85 15.75 -19.40
CA GLU A 17 14.93 15.48 -20.52
C GLU A 17 13.69 14.76 -19.97
N ILE A 18 12.53 15.11 -20.50
CA ILE A 18 11.25 14.44 -20.19
C ILE A 18 10.84 13.66 -21.42
N HIS A 19 10.72 12.33 -21.28
CA HIS A 19 10.40 11.45 -22.40
C HIS A 19 8.89 11.29 -22.58
N ARG A 20 8.19 10.81 -21.54
CA ARG A 20 6.74 10.58 -21.58
C ARG A 20 6.14 10.54 -20.18
N GLU A 21 4.81 10.73 -20.11
CA GLU A 21 4.03 10.41 -18.93
C GLU A 21 3.78 8.91 -18.92
N LEU A 22 4.13 8.25 -17.82
CA LEU A 22 3.92 6.81 -17.61
C LEU A 22 2.57 6.54 -16.96
N HIS A 23 2.18 7.38 -16.00
CA HIS A 23 0.99 7.18 -15.19
C HIS A 23 0.41 8.52 -14.72
N ALA A 24 -0.92 8.66 -14.81
CA ALA A 24 -1.64 9.86 -14.41
C ALA A 24 -2.92 9.52 -13.65
N VAL A 25 -2.75 8.81 -12.52
CA VAL A 25 -3.87 8.49 -11.62
C VAL A 25 -3.76 9.31 -10.34
N PRO A 26 -4.79 10.10 -10.01
CA PRO A 26 -4.78 10.87 -8.77
C PRO A 26 -4.52 9.98 -7.54
N PRO A 27 -3.72 10.46 -6.59
CA PRO A 27 -3.21 11.83 -6.46
C PRO A 27 -1.81 12.04 -7.03
N HIS A 28 -1.30 11.20 -7.95
CA HIS A 28 0.05 11.26 -8.48
C HIS A 28 0.10 11.39 -10.01
N ARG A 29 1.27 11.82 -10.50
CA ARG A 29 1.72 11.63 -11.89
C ARG A 29 3.15 11.12 -11.89
N THR A 30 3.44 10.24 -12.83
CA THR A 30 4.74 9.61 -12.99
C THR A 30 5.24 9.83 -14.41
N HIS A 31 6.48 10.30 -14.54
CA HIS A 31 7.11 10.59 -15.84
C HIS A 31 8.42 9.84 -15.98
N GLU A 32 8.65 9.32 -17.18
CA GLU A 32 9.96 8.84 -17.61
C GLU A 32 10.83 10.04 -17.98
N VAL A 33 12.03 10.13 -17.40
CA VAL A 33 12.92 11.28 -17.51
C VAL A 33 14.38 10.83 -17.62
N THR A 34 15.25 11.72 -18.09
CA THR A 34 16.68 11.65 -17.89
C THR A 34 17.10 12.85 -17.04
N VAL A 35 17.91 12.64 -16.01
CA VAL A 35 18.41 13.66 -15.08
C VAL A 35 19.91 13.46 -14.91
N ASP A 36 20.71 14.48 -15.28
CA ASP A 36 22.19 14.41 -15.26
C ASP A 36 22.73 13.15 -15.96
N GLY A 37 22.14 12.78 -17.12
CA GLY A 37 22.49 11.60 -17.89
C GLY A 37 21.98 10.26 -17.30
N VAL A 38 21.27 10.27 -16.17
CA VAL A 38 20.70 9.07 -15.54
C VAL A 38 19.26 8.86 -16.01
N HIS A 39 18.95 7.71 -16.60
CA HIS A 39 17.57 7.31 -16.92
C HIS A 39 16.80 7.06 -15.62
N ALA A 40 15.65 7.69 -15.47
CA ALA A 40 14.94 7.79 -14.19
C ALA A 40 13.42 7.93 -14.35
N VAL A 41 12.74 7.82 -13.23
CA VAL A 41 11.32 8.10 -13.06
C VAL A 41 11.17 9.29 -12.11
N CYS A 42 10.30 10.25 -12.48
CA CYS A 42 9.88 11.33 -11.60
C CYS A 42 8.41 11.13 -11.20
N LYS A 43 8.15 10.85 -9.90
CA LYS A 43 6.79 10.78 -9.33
C LYS A 43 6.49 12.09 -8.61
N LEU A 44 5.35 12.71 -8.91
CA LEU A 44 4.94 13.98 -8.32
C LEU A 44 3.50 13.97 -7.83
N ALA A 45 3.25 14.67 -6.73
CA ALA A 45 1.93 14.89 -6.17
C ALA A 45 1.12 15.85 -7.05
N THR A 46 -0.14 15.48 -7.32
CA THR A 46 -1.09 16.30 -8.08
C THR A 46 -2.33 16.70 -7.26
N GLY A 47 -2.47 16.13 -6.06
CA GLY A 47 -3.62 16.38 -5.19
C GLY A 47 -3.30 16.17 -3.72
N PRO A 48 -4.26 16.48 -2.85
CA PRO A 48 -4.12 16.26 -1.42
C PRO A 48 -4.05 14.75 -1.11
N GLY A 49 -3.32 14.41 -0.05
CA GLY A 49 -3.13 13.03 0.41
C GLY A 49 -1.97 12.30 -0.28
N ALA A 50 -1.28 12.94 -1.23
CA ALA A 50 -0.05 12.42 -1.81
C ALA A 50 1.16 12.91 -1.01
N ASP A 51 2.04 11.99 -0.63
CA ASP A 51 3.34 12.33 0.01
C ASP A 51 4.50 11.55 -0.65
N PRO A 52 4.90 11.94 -1.88
CA PRO A 52 6.02 11.31 -2.55
C PRO A 52 7.35 11.45 -1.78
N ALA A 53 7.48 12.47 -0.94
CA ALA A 53 8.68 12.66 -0.14
C ALA A 53 8.84 11.57 0.93
N THR A 54 7.76 11.20 1.60
CA THR A 54 7.74 10.08 2.55
C THR A 54 7.93 8.75 1.82
N GLU A 55 7.23 8.52 0.72
CA GLU A 55 7.41 7.31 -0.11
C GLU A 55 8.89 7.11 -0.51
N ALA A 56 9.56 8.16 -0.99
CA ALA A 56 10.96 8.07 -1.36
C ALA A 56 11.89 7.72 -0.19
N ARG A 57 11.58 8.19 1.02
CA ARG A 57 12.35 7.85 2.22
C ARG A 57 12.13 6.40 2.64
N ILE A 58 10.91 5.90 2.50
CA ILE A 58 10.57 4.49 2.72
C ILE A 58 11.36 3.61 1.74
N VAL A 59 11.33 3.94 0.45
CA VAL A 59 12.09 3.21 -0.58
C VAL A 59 13.59 3.23 -0.28
N ARG A 60 14.14 4.37 0.16
CA ARG A 60 15.54 4.46 0.57
C ARG A 60 15.84 3.57 1.77
N HIS A 61 15.00 3.63 2.81
CA HIS A 61 15.15 2.79 4.01
C HIS A 61 15.17 1.30 3.64
N ILE A 62 14.23 0.85 2.81
CA ILE A 62 14.17 -0.55 2.34
C ILE A 62 15.45 -0.93 1.61
N GLY A 63 15.91 -0.08 0.67
CA GLY A 63 17.12 -0.35 -0.10
C GLY A 63 18.42 -0.36 0.72
N GLU A 64 18.44 0.27 1.89
CA GLU A 64 19.59 0.33 2.80
C GLU A 64 19.57 -0.78 3.87
N HIS A 65 18.38 -1.26 4.27
CA HIS A 65 18.22 -2.15 5.43
C HIS A 65 17.68 -3.54 5.08
N THR A 66 17.23 -3.75 3.84
CA THR A 66 16.66 -5.04 3.42
C THR A 66 17.29 -5.57 2.13
N SER A 67 17.05 -6.86 1.86
CA SER A 67 17.43 -7.50 0.60
C SER A 67 16.38 -7.31 -0.51
N ILE A 68 15.27 -6.63 -0.24
CA ILE A 68 14.22 -6.39 -1.21
C ILE A 68 14.69 -5.38 -2.28
N PRO A 69 14.70 -5.77 -3.56
CA PRO A 69 15.11 -4.87 -4.62
C PRO A 69 14.10 -3.73 -4.80
N VAL A 70 14.57 -2.51 -4.72
CA VAL A 70 13.78 -1.28 -4.93
C VAL A 70 14.57 -0.29 -5.80
N PRO A 71 13.92 0.64 -6.51
CA PRO A 71 14.61 1.66 -7.28
C PRO A 71 15.46 2.57 -6.39
N ARG A 72 16.68 2.89 -6.84
CA ARG A 72 17.55 3.81 -6.12
C ARG A 72 17.02 5.24 -6.22
N ILE A 73 16.78 5.89 -5.09
CA ILE A 73 16.37 7.30 -5.03
C ILE A 73 17.54 8.21 -5.41
N VAL A 74 17.29 9.09 -6.38
CA VAL A 74 18.25 10.07 -6.91
C VAL A 74 18.05 11.42 -6.25
N ALA A 75 16.79 11.89 -6.15
CA ALA A 75 16.45 13.16 -5.54
C ALA A 75 15.11 13.09 -4.82
N ILE A 76 14.97 13.85 -3.74
CA ILE A 76 13.72 14.04 -3.01
C ILE A 76 13.43 15.53 -2.91
N GLY A 77 12.23 15.92 -3.29
CA GLY A 77 11.68 17.24 -3.04
C GLY A 77 10.46 17.17 -2.14
N GLN A 78 9.84 18.30 -1.85
CA GLN A 78 8.68 18.36 -0.96
C GLN A 78 7.48 17.58 -1.49
N ASN A 79 7.22 17.61 -2.80
CA ASN A 79 6.02 17.04 -3.43
C ASN A 79 6.39 16.10 -4.58
N HIS A 80 7.59 15.56 -4.61
CA HIS A 80 8.08 14.70 -5.66
C HIS A 80 9.34 13.95 -5.25
N PHE A 81 9.67 12.93 -6.00
CA PHE A 81 11.00 12.32 -6.00
C PHE A 81 11.42 11.91 -7.41
N VAL A 82 12.73 11.69 -7.56
CA VAL A 82 13.32 11.08 -8.75
C VAL A 82 14.00 9.77 -8.31
N ALA A 83 13.64 8.68 -8.96
CA ALA A 83 14.25 7.38 -8.74
C ALA A 83 14.90 6.89 -10.04
N LYS A 84 16.06 6.22 -9.95
CA LYS A 84 16.70 5.59 -11.10
C LYS A 84 15.74 4.58 -11.74
N TRP A 85 15.68 4.58 -13.06
CA TRP A 85 14.96 3.54 -13.81
C TRP A 85 15.42 2.15 -13.39
N HIS A 86 14.47 1.24 -13.22
CA HIS A 86 14.76 -0.14 -12.86
C HIS A 86 14.07 -1.07 -13.87
N ASP A 87 14.91 -1.85 -14.62
CA ASP A 87 14.42 -2.70 -15.70
C ASP A 87 13.53 -3.87 -15.21
N GLY A 88 13.60 -4.20 -13.92
CA GLY A 88 12.76 -5.22 -13.29
C GLY A 88 11.33 -4.78 -12.97
N VAL A 89 10.96 -3.52 -13.20
CA VAL A 89 9.58 -3.06 -13.02
C VAL A 89 8.68 -3.64 -14.12
N PRO A 90 7.46 -4.14 -13.82
CA PRO A 90 6.56 -4.64 -14.84
C PRO A 90 6.24 -3.57 -15.91
N GLU A 91 6.35 -3.95 -17.18
CA GLU A 91 5.99 -3.06 -18.29
C GLU A 91 4.47 -3.04 -18.58
N ALA A 92 3.75 -4.07 -18.15
CA ALA A 92 2.33 -4.23 -18.44
C ALA A 92 1.46 -3.70 -17.30
N ASP A 93 0.41 -3.01 -17.66
CA ASP A 93 -0.60 -2.53 -16.70
C ASP A 93 -1.29 -3.68 -15.95
N GLU A 94 -1.32 -4.87 -16.52
CA GLU A 94 -1.86 -6.09 -15.89
C GLU A 94 -0.96 -7.29 -16.25
N PRO A 95 0.11 -7.56 -15.50
CA PRO A 95 0.92 -8.74 -15.75
C PRO A 95 0.09 -10.01 -15.48
N PRO A 96 0.31 -11.10 -16.24
CA PRO A 96 -0.40 -12.35 -16.00
C PRO A 96 -0.07 -12.89 -14.62
N ILE A 97 -1.11 -13.18 -13.82
CA ILE A 97 -0.93 -13.70 -12.48
C ILE A 97 -1.00 -15.23 -12.53
N THR A 98 0.09 -15.87 -12.15
CA THR A 98 0.21 -17.32 -12.02
C THR A 98 0.40 -17.71 -10.55
N GLU A 99 0.22 -19.00 -10.22
CA GLU A 99 0.51 -19.50 -8.87
C GLU A 99 2.01 -19.33 -8.52
N GLU A 100 2.89 -19.35 -9.50
CA GLU A 100 4.32 -19.07 -9.30
C GLU A 100 4.52 -17.60 -8.92
N CYS A 101 3.92 -16.66 -9.66
CA CYS A 101 3.98 -15.23 -9.33
C CYS A 101 3.39 -14.94 -7.94
N ALA A 102 2.26 -15.55 -7.60
CA ALA A 102 1.65 -15.41 -6.28
C ALA A 102 2.58 -15.95 -5.16
N ARG A 103 3.23 -17.09 -5.37
CA ARG A 103 4.20 -17.64 -4.41
C ARG A 103 5.40 -16.72 -4.20
N ILE A 104 5.95 -16.18 -5.29
CA ILE A 104 7.09 -15.25 -5.24
C ILE A 104 6.68 -13.95 -4.51
N ALA A 105 5.49 -13.43 -4.78
CA ALA A 105 4.95 -12.26 -4.09
C ALA A 105 4.81 -12.50 -2.58
N GLY A 106 4.28 -13.65 -2.18
CA GLY A 106 4.19 -14.03 -0.76
C GLY A 106 5.54 -14.13 -0.08
N ALA A 107 6.51 -14.78 -0.72
CA ALA A 107 7.86 -14.88 -0.20
C ALA A 107 8.56 -13.51 -0.11
N GLY A 108 8.39 -12.65 -1.11
CA GLY A 108 8.92 -11.29 -1.11
C GLY A 108 8.35 -10.42 0.01
N MET A 109 7.03 -10.45 0.20
CA MET A 109 6.37 -9.77 1.31
C MET A 109 6.88 -10.28 2.67
N ALA A 110 6.96 -11.58 2.85
CA ALA A 110 7.45 -12.17 4.09
C ALA A 110 8.93 -11.82 4.37
N THR A 111 9.75 -11.69 3.31
CA THR A 111 11.14 -11.23 3.42
C THR A 111 11.19 -9.78 3.91
N LEU A 112 10.41 -8.87 3.32
CA LEU A 112 10.30 -7.49 3.77
C LEU A 112 9.94 -7.43 5.27
N HIS A 113 8.92 -8.18 5.68
CA HIS A 113 8.48 -8.23 7.06
C HIS A 113 9.53 -8.81 8.00
N ALA A 114 10.22 -9.89 7.60
CA ALA A 114 11.23 -10.53 8.43
C ALA A 114 12.45 -9.63 8.65
N GLU A 115 12.87 -8.91 7.61
CA GLU A 115 14.05 -8.05 7.64
C GLU A 115 13.81 -6.69 8.33
N THR A 116 12.53 -6.28 8.50
CA THR A 116 12.17 -5.02 9.17
C THR A 116 11.60 -5.19 10.58
N THR A 117 11.50 -6.40 11.10
CA THR A 117 10.94 -6.68 12.44
C THR A 117 11.70 -5.95 13.57
N SER A 118 13.02 -5.74 13.40
CA SER A 118 13.84 -5.07 14.43
C SER A 118 13.91 -3.55 14.26
N ASP A 119 13.32 -2.99 13.21
CA ASP A 119 13.45 -1.57 12.91
C ASP A 119 12.44 -0.72 13.66
N PHE A 120 11.37 -1.33 14.18
CA PHE A 120 10.24 -0.62 14.77
C PHE A 120 9.81 -1.26 16.11
N GLU A 121 9.64 -0.42 17.12
CA GLU A 121 9.16 -0.83 18.46
C GLU A 121 7.65 -0.61 18.64
N ALA A 122 7.00 0.11 17.73
CA ALA A 122 5.59 0.48 17.80
C ALA A 122 4.94 0.46 16.42
N THR A 123 3.62 0.34 16.39
CA THR A 123 2.82 0.52 15.16
C THR A 123 2.54 2.00 14.90
N GLY A 124 2.25 2.37 13.65
CA GLY A 124 1.94 3.76 13.35
C GLY A 124 1.99 4.11 11.87
N LEU A 125 1.78 5.39 11.59
CA LEU A 125 1.82 5.94 10.25
C LEU A 125 3.21 6.49 9.94
N LEU A 126 3.72 6.20 8.74
CA LEU A 126 4.99 6.74 8.30
C LEU A 126 4.83 8.16 7.77
N GLY A 127 5.79 8.99 8.09
CA GLY A 127 5.86 10.39 7.69
C GLY A 127 7.28 10.87 7.48
N SER A 128 7.44 12.17 7.26
CA SER A 128 8.74 12.82 7.09
C SER A 128 8.91 13.95 8.10
N LYS A 129 9.98 13.89 8.88
CA LYS A 129 10.36 14.97 9.80
C LYS A 129 11.83 15.32 9.59
N GLU A 130 12.14 16.63 9.44
CA GLU A 130 13.52 17.11 9.29
C GLU A 130 14.30 16.41 8.16
N SER A 131 13.60 16.02 7.09
CA SER A 131 14.13 15.26 5.95
C SER A 131 14.48 13.79 6.22
N GLU A 132 14.10 13.25 7.34
CA GLU A 132 14.24 11.83 7.69
C GLU A 132 12.89 11.12 7.70
N LEU A 133 12.90 9.79 7.59
CA LEU A 133 11.72 8.96 7.81
C LEU A 133 11.34 9.03 9.28
N SER A 134 10.07 9.21 9.57
CA SER A 134 9.54 9.29 10.93
C SER A 134 8.32 8.39 11.08
N LEU A 135 8.08 7.93 12.30
CA LEU A 135 6.90 7.17 12.67
C LEU A 135 6.03 8.03 13.59
N ASP A 136 4.77 8.25 13.20
CA ASP A 136 3.72 8.72 14.10
C ASP A 136 3.18 7.49 14.83
N ALA A 137 3.80 7.21 15.98
CA ALA A 137 3.62 5.98 16.73
C ALA A 137 2.34 6.00 17.55
N HIS A 138 1.63 4.88 17.59
CA HIS A 138 0.47 4.63 18.44
C HIS A 138 0.81 3.56 19.50
N GLU A 139 0.11 3.59 20.63
CA GLU A 139 0.34 2.65 21.73
C GLU A 139 -0.08 1.22 21.34
N THR A 140 -1.13 1.10 20.50
CA THR A 140 -1.69 -0.17 20.09
C THR A 140 -1.96 -0.23 18.58
N TRP A 141 -2.01 -1.44 18.03
CA TRP A 141 -2.39 -1.65 16.64
C TRP A 141 -3.82 -1.18 16.30
N PRO A 142 -4.86 -1.42 17.13
CA PRO A 142 -6.18 -0.83 16.93
C PRO A 142 -6.16 0.69 16.75
N GLU A 143 -5.35 1.43 17.52
CA GLU A 143 -5.23 2.89 17.37
C GLU A 143 -4.66 3.29 16.00
N THR A 144 -3.70 2.52 15.48
CA THR A 144 -3.19 2.72 14.11
C THR A 144 -4.28 2.47 13.08
N ILE A 145 -5.08 1.40 13.22
CA ILE A 145 -6.22 1.13 12.35
C ILE A 145 -7.24 2.27 12.41
N GLU A 146 -7.53 2.78 13.61
CA GLU A 146 -8.43 3.93 13.77
C GLU A 146 -7.93 5.14 13.00
N ALA A 147 -6.66 5.50 13.12
CA ALA A 147 -6.06 6.62 12.39
C ALA A 147 -6.17 6.42 10.86
N VAL A 148 -5.92 5.20 10.37
CA VAL A 148 -6.15 4.83 8.97
C VAL A 148 -7.61 5.04 8.58
N LEU A 149 -8.57 4.57 9.35
CA LEU A 149 -10.00 4.68 9.05
C LEU A 149 -10.51 6.12 9.17
N GLU A 150 -9.97 6.93 10.07
CA GLU A 150 -10.33 8.35 10.22
C GLU A 150 -9.98 9.15 8.96
N ASP A 151 -8.79 8.93 8.37
CA ASP A 151 -8.43 9.53 7.08
C ASP A 151 -9.43 9.10 5.97
N ARG A 152 -9.85 7.82 5.98
CA ARG A 152 -10.85 7.32 5.01
C ARG A 152 -12.22 7.96 5.23
N ARG A 153 -12.66 8.07 6.47
CA ARG A 153 -13.92 8.75 6.85
C ARG A 153 -13.96 10.20 6.35
N ASP A 154 -12.87 10.93 6.59
CA ASP A 154 -12.81 12.36 6.23
C ASP A 154 -12.82 12.57 4.71
N TYR A 155 -12.19 11.64 3.96
CA TYR A 155 -12.29 11.65 2.51
C TYR A 155 -13.68 11.25 2.00
N LEU A 156 -14.26 10.18 2.53
CA LEU A 156 -15.55 9.62 2.14
C LEU A 156 -16.74 10.50 2.51
N ALA A 157 -16.57 11.45 3.42
CA ALA A 157 -17.60 12.46 3.75
C ALA A 157 -18.04 13.30 2.54
N ARG A 158 -17.22 13.37 1.50
CA ARG A 158 -17.54 14.08 0.23
C ARG A 158 -18.49 13.29 -0.66
N PHE A 159 -18.70 12.01 -0.37
CA PHE A 159 -19.44 11.06 -1.19
C PHE A 159 -20.55 10.34 -0.40
N GLU A 160 -20.92 10.86 0.78
CA GLU A 160 -21.98 10.35 1.65
C GLU A 160 -21.73 8.94 2.24
N TYR A 161 -20.44 8.48 2.26
CA TYR A 161 -20.03 7.18 2.83
C TYR A 161 -19.20 7.29 4.12
N ALA A 162 -19.22 8.44 4.79
CA ALA A 162 -18.50 8.62 6.06
C ALA A 162 -19.04 7.73 7.19
N ASP A 163 -20.31 7.35 7.12
CA ASP A 163 -20.96 6.45 8.09
C ASP A 163 -20.34 5.06 8.07
N VAL A 164 -20.02 4.52 6.89
CA VAL A 164 -19.38 3.21 6.74
C VAL A 164 -18.04 3.15 7.48
N ALA A 165 -17.20 4.17 7.28
CA ALA A 165 -15.92 4.26 8.00
C ALA A 165 -16.13 4.50 9.51
N ARG A 166 -17.14 5.27 9.90
CA ARG A 166 -17.47 5.51 11.33
C ARG A 166 -17.91 4.24 12.04
N GLU A 167 -18.70 3.41 11.40
CA GLU A 167 -19.14 2.12 11.97
C GLU A 167 -17.96 1.17 12.15
N ALA A 168 -17.02 1.14 11.18
CA ALA A 168 -15.77 0.39 11.28
C ALA A 168 -14.89 0.89 12.45
N ILE A 169 -14.72 2.21 12.61
CA ILE A 169 -14.02 2.83 13.75
C ILE A 169 -14.67 2.42 15.08
N GLN A 170 -16.01 2.46 15.16
CA GLN A 170 -16.72 2.08 16.38
C GLN A 170 -16.51 0.60 16.74
N PHE A 171 -16.46 -0.28 15.74
CA PHE A 171 -16.14 -1.69 15.96
C PHE A 171 -14.71 -1.85 16.49
N VAL A 172 -13.71 -1.25 15.85
CA VAL A 172 -12.29 -1.33 16.30
C VAL A 172 -12.14 -0.84 17.74
N ARG A 173 -12.79 0.27 18.11
CA ARG A 173 -12.77 0.80 19.47
C ARG A 173 -13.48 -0.09 20.50
N GLY A 174 -14.59 -0.70 20.09
CA GLY A 174 -15.37 -1.57 20.96
C GLY A 174 -14.77 -2.96 21.15
N HIS A 175 -13.97 -3.42 20.20
CA HIS A 175 -13.44 -4.79 20.15
C HIS A 175 -11.93 -4.80 19.80
N PRO A 176 -11.05 -4.14 20.60
CA PRO A 176 -9.61 -4.15 20.32
C PRO A 176 -9.00 -5.56 20.35
N GLU A 177 -9.62 -6.50 21.09
CA GLU A 177 -9.25 -7.92 21.14
C GLU A 177 -9.37 -8.63 19.79
N ALA A 178 -10.20 -8.12 18.87
CA ALA A 178 -10.32 -8.64 17.51
C ALA A 178 -9.03 -8.47 16.68
N PHE A 179 -8.11 -7.67 17.16
CA PHE A 179 -6.80 -7.38 16.55
C PHE A 179 -5.63 -7.70 17.51
N ALA A 180 -5.88 -8.49 18.54
CA ALA A 180 -4.83 -8.94 19.47
C ALA A 180 -3.97 -10.06 18.85
N ASP A 181 -2.75 -10.21 19.36
CA ASP A 181 -1.81 -11.28 19.01
C ASP A 181 -1.52 -11.44 17.50
N CYS A 182 -1.58 -10.33 16.78
CA CYS A 182 -1.41 -10.28 15.33
C CYS A 182 0.07 -10.22 14.86
N GLY A 183 1.03 -10.33 15.78
CA GLY A 183 2.47 -10.34 15.54
C GLY A 183 3.16 -8.99 15.74
N ASP A 184 4.49 -9.01 15.62
CA ASP A 184 5.33 -7.83 15.82
C ASP A 184 5.14 -6.78 14.72
N PRO A 185 5.37 -5.48 15.03
CA PRO A 185 5.40 -4.43 14.04
C PRO A 185 6.47 -4.67 12.97
N VAL A 186 6.10 -4.49 11.72
CA VAL A 186 6.98 -4.58 10.55
C VAL A 186 6.64 -3.45 9.59
N LEU A 187 7.53 -3.18 8.64
CA LEU A 187 7.20 -2.29 7.53
C LEU A 187 6.27 -3.03 6.56
N CYS A 188 5.01 -2.59 6.52
CA CYS A 188 4.01 -3.05 5.58
C CYS A 188 4.07 -2.23 4.29
N HIS A 189 4.01 -2.88 3.13
CA HIS A 189 3.88 -2.20 1.83
C HIS A 189 2.54 -1.45 1.70
N GLY A 190 1.50 -2.02 2.27
CA GLY A 190 0.15 -1.46 2.30
C GLY A 190 -0.65 -1.58 1.01
N ASN A 191 -0.09 -2.15 -0.08
CA ASN A 191 -0.80 -2.39 -1.34
C ASN A 191 0.09 -3.14 -2.36
N LEU A 192 0.69 -4.27 -2.01
CA LEU A 192 1.56 -5.03 -2.92
C LEU A 192 0.75 -5.76 -3.99
N LEU A 193 0.36 -5.03 -5.02
CA LEU A 193 -0.35 -5.58 -6.17
C LEU A 193 0.62 -6.16 -7.22
N PRO A 194 0.16 -7.00 -8.14
CA PRO A 194 1.03 -7.61 -9.17
C PRO A 194 1.73 -6.61 -10.08
N ASP A 195 1.14 -5.46 -10.34
CA ASP A 195 1.71 -4.35 -11.11
C ASP A 195 2.77 -3.53 -10.33
N HIS A 196 2.87 -3.75 -9.01
CA HIS A 196 3.91 -3.16 -8.15
C HIS A 196 5.10 -4.11 -7.92
N LEU A 197 5.05 -5.33 -8.45
CA LEU A 197 6.04 -6.38 -8.21
C LEU A 197 6.64 -6.89 -9.53
N GLY A 198 7.89 -6.56 -9.77
CA GLY A 198 8.67 -7.17 -10.86
C GLY A 198 9.21 -8.54 -10.46
N ILE A 199 9.10 -9.49 -11.37
CA ILE A 199 9.61 -10.87 -11.18
C ILE A 199 10.51 -11.23 -12.34
N GLU A 200 11.72 -11.67 -12.05
CA GLU A 200 12.68 -12.15 -13.03
C GLU A 200 13.43 -13.40 -12.50
N GLY A 201 13.59 -14.39 -13.32
CA GLY A 201 14.32 -15.62 -12.95
C GLY A 201 13.74 -16.33 -11.72
N GLY A 202 12.42 -16.25 -11.49
CA GLY A 202 11.75 -16.89 -10.35
C GLY A 202 11.97 -16.18 -9.01
N LYS A 203 12.38 -14.91 -9.02
CA LYS A 203 12.62 -14.08 -7.83
C LYS A 203 12.03 -12.70 -7.99
N VAL A 204 11.83 -12.01 -6.87
CA VAL A 204 11.50 -10.58 -6.87
C VAL A 204 12.67 -9.82 -7.51
N ALA A 205 12.37 -9.08 -8.58
CA ALA A 205 13.32 -8.24 -9.29
C ALA A 205 13.23 -6.77 -8.88
N CYS A 206 12.03 -6.30 -8.54
CA CYS A 206 11.81 -4.93 -8.08
C CYS A 206 10.45 -4.82 -7.36
N VAL A 207 10.38 -4.01 -6.31
CA VAL A 207 9.13 -3.59 -5.65
C VAL A 207 9.03 -2.07 -5.71
N ILE A 208 7.85 -1.57 -6.08
CA ILE A 208 7.55 -0.13 -6.22
C ILE A 208 6.24 0.22 -5.55
N ASP A 209 5.96 1.53 -5.43
CA ASP A 209 4.67 2.10 -5.01
C ASP A 209 4.34 1.89 -3.52
N PHE A 210 5.24 2.36 -2.66
CA PHE A 210 5.12 2.33 -1.19
C PHE A 210 4.28 3.49 -0.62
N GLU A 211 3.41 4.11 -1.42
CA GLU A 211 2.60 5.27 -0.99
C GLU A 211 1.61 4.97 0.13
N HIS A 212 1.31 3.69 0.36
CA HIS A 212 0.40 3.21 1.40
C HIS A 212 1.13 2.51 2.56
N ALA A 213 2.44 2.58 2.58
CA ALA A 213 3.22 1.91 3.60
C ALA A 213 2.96 2.48 5.00
N LEU A 214 2.96 1.60 5.97
CA LEU A 214 2.83 1.91 7.39
C LEU A 214 3.60 0.87 8.22
N VAL A 215 3.70 1.10 9.51
CA VAL A 215 4.25 0.12 10.45
C VAL A 215 3.11 -0.56 11.20
N GLY A 216 3.02 -1.87 11.05
CA GLY A 216 1.97 -2.68 11.66
C GLY A 216 2.26 -4.17 11.57
N PRO A 217 1.36 -5.03 12.06
CA PRO A 217 1.50 -6.47 11.88
C PRO A 217 1.51 -6.86 10.40
N GLY A 218 2.39 -7.77 10.01
CA GLY A 218 2.45 -8.28 8.64
C GLY A 218 1.15 -8.90 8.13
N GLU A 219 0.27 -9.27 9.02
CA GLU A 219 -1.08 -9.77 8.75
C GLU A 219 -1.97 -8.73 8.05
N TYR A 220 -1.87 -7.44 8.43
CA TYR A 220 -2.56 -6.35 7.73
C TYR A 220 -2.13 -6.27 6.26
N ASP A 221 -0.85 -6.30 6.00
CA ASP A 221 -0.28 -6.21 4.65
C ASP A 221 -0.65 -7.43 3.81
N TYR A 222 -0.62 -8.61 4.44
CA TYR A 222 -1.04 -9.85 3.79
C TYR A 222 -2.48 -9.75 3.26
N TRP A 223 -3.45 -9.40 4.12
CA TRP A 223 -4.86 -9.32 3.73
C TRP A 223 -5.13 -8.13 2.81
N ARG A 224 -4.37 -7.07 2.94
CA ARG A 224 -4.43 -5.91 2.04
C ARG A 224 -4.05 -6.26 0.61
N THR A 225 -3.14 -7.21 0.45
CA THR A 225 -2.71 -7.73 -0.87
C THR A 225 -3.59 -8.89 -1.31
N ALA A 226 -3.87 -9.86 -0.45
CA ALA A 226 -4.58 -11.08 -0.80
C ALA A 226 -6.00 -10.81 -1.31
N LEU A 227 -6.73 -9.90 -0.69
CA LEU A 227 -8.11 -9.58 -1.04
C LEU A 227 -8.27 -9.14 -2.51
N PRO A 228 -7.60 -8.07 -3.00
CA PRO A 228 -7.78 -7.64 -4.39
C PRO A 228 -7.01 -8.47 -5.41
N ALA A 229 -5.84 -8.99 -5.04
CA ALA A 229 -4.96 -9.64 -6.01
C ALA A 229 -5.32 -11.10 -6.25
N PHE A 230 -5.78 -11.81 -5.23
CA PHE A 230 -5.91 -13.27 -5.27
C PHE A 230 -7.29 -13.78 -4.90
N GLU A 231 -7.99 -13.20 -3.89
CA GLU A 231 -9.32 -13.68 -3.48
C GLU A 231 -10.44 -13.21 -4.41
N ALA A 232 -10.38 -11.97 -4.88
CA ALA A 232 -11.38 -11.42 -5.80
C ALA A 232 -11.39 -12.09 -7.19
N ARG A 233 -10.43 -12.99 -7.45
CA ARG A 233 -10.32 -13.75 -8.69
C ARG A 233 -10.89 -15.15 -8.51
N GLU A 234 -11.60 -15.66 -9.49
CA GLU A 234 -12.15 -17.02 -9.48
C GLU A 234 -11.08 -18.13 -9.63
N HIS A 235 -9.95 -17.98 -8.92
CA HIS A 235 -8.81 -18.90 -8.98
C HIS A 235 -8.25 -19.19 -7.57
N PRO A 236 -8.85 -20.12 -6.81
CA PRO A 236 -8.47 -20.37 -5.41
C PRO A 236 -7.01 -20.85 -5.23
N GLY A 237 -6.35 -21.30 -6.29
CA GLY A 237 -4.93 -21.67 -6.29
C GLY A 237 -3.99 -20.50 -6.03
N LEU A 238 -4.35 -19.29 -6.47
CA LEU A 238 -3.52 -18.11 -6.32
C LEU A 238 -3.31 -17.73 -4.85
N HIS A 239 -4.39 -17.66 -4.07
CA HIS A 239 -4.29 -17.35 -2.63
C HIS A 239 -3.50 -18.43 -1.87
N ARG A 240 -3.72 -19.73 -2.17
CA ARG A 240 -2.93 -20.81 -1.56
C ARG A 240 -1.44 -20.70 -1.90
N ALA A 241 -1.12 -20.35 -3.15
CA ALA A 241 0.26 -20.17 -3.58
C ALA A 241 0.93 -18.97 -2.89
N PHE A 242 0.21 -17.85 -2.75
CA PHE A 242 0.66 -16.66 -2.03
C PHE A 242 0.95 -16.99 -0.55
N ARG A 243 0.00 -17.67 0.13
CA ARG A 243 0.16 -18.14 1.50
C ARG A 243 1.37 -19.05 1.66
N ALA A 244 1.51 -20.05 0.79
CA ALA A 244 2.65 -20.97 0.82
C ALA A 244 3.99 -20.25 0.59
N GLY A 245 4.00 -19.20 -0.25
CA GLY A 245 5.16 -18.34 -0.42
C GLY A 245 5.50 -17.59 0.85
N TYR A 246 4.54 -16.96 1.48
CA TYR A 246 4.72 -16.23 2.75
C TYR A 246 5.24 -17.14 3.85
N GLU A 247 4.57 -18.28 4.09
CA GLU A 247 4.92 -19.26 5.14
C GLU A 247 6.27 -19.94 4.91
N SER A 248 6.80 -19.92 3.67
CA SER A 248 8.15 -20.43 3.38
C SER A 248 9.28 -19.57 3.97
N VAL A 249 8.99 -18.33 4.35
CA VAL A 249 9.96 -17.37 4.91
C VAL A 249 9.62 -16.99 6.34
N ARG A 250 8.34 -16.68 6.63
CA ARG A 250 7.86 -16.24 7.93
C ARG A 250 6.56 -16.96 8.29
N PRO A 251 6.43 -17.53 9.49
CA PRO A 251 5.16 -18.12 9.91
C PRO A 251 4.08 -17.04 10.03
N LEU A 252 2.85 -17.42 9.72
CA LEU A 252 1.69 -16.62 10.05
C LEU A 252 1.40 -16.73 11.56
N PRO A 253 0.90 -15.68 12.21
CA PRO A 253 0.59 -15.70 13.64
C PRO A 253 -0.58 -16.66 13.95
N ASP A 254 -0.69 -17.04 15.22
CA ASP A 254 -1.83 -17.85 15.69
C ASP A 254 -3.14 -17.10 15.41
N GLU A 255 -4.21 -17.85 15.17
CA GLU A 255 -5.55 -17.32 14.85
C GLU A 255 -5.63 -16.38 13.62
N PHE A 256 -4.62 -16.42 12.74
CA PHE A 256 -4.56 -15.60 11.52
C PHE A 256 -5.85 -15.66 10.68
N ASP A 257 -6.39 -16.85 10.45
CA ASP A 257 -7.61 -17.02 9.64
C ASP A 257 -8.86 -16.48 10.35
N ARG A 258 -8.87 -16.43 11.69
CA ARG A 258 -9.98 -15.88 12.49
C ARG A 258 -10.07 -14.36 12.33
N ARG A 259 -8.92 -13.66 12.21
CA ARG A 259 -8.87 -12.20 12.03
C ARG A 259 -9.07 -11.74 10.59
N ALA A 260 -9.15 -12.67 9.64
CA ALA A 260 -9.25 -12.35 8.21
C ALA A 260 -10.40 -11.38 7.90
N ASP A 261 -11.58 -11.59 8.48
CA ASP A 261 -12.75 -10.76 8.20
C ASP A 261 -12.63 -9.35 8.80
N CYS A 262 -11.92 -9.19 9.93
CA CYS A 262 -11.57 -7.89 10.48
C CYS A 262 -10.73 -7.08 9.46
N TYR A 263 -9.69 -7.69 8.89
CA TYR A 263 -8.85 -7.02 7.91
C TYR A 263 -9.54 -6.81 6.56
N ARG A 264 -10.39 -7.74 6.12
CA ARG A 264 -11.21 -7.57 4.91
C ARG A 264 -12.15 -6.38 5.04
N MET A 265 -12.79 -6.22 6.18
CA MET A 265 -13.64 -5.07 6.50
C MET A 265 -12.84 -3.76 6.45
N VAL A 266 -11.73 -3.64 7.17
CA VAL A 266 -10.86 -2.45 7.20
C VAL A 266 -10.34 -2.11 5.79
N ASN A 267 -9.89 -3.11 5.04
CA ASN A 267 -9.36 -2.93 3.71
C ASN A 267 -10.43 -2.51 2.70
N THR A 268 -11.66 -3.02 2.83
CA THR A 268 -12.78 -2.63 1.95
C THR A 268 -13.13 -1.15 2.11
N VAL A 269 -13.08 -0.60 3.33
CA VAL A 269 -13.22 0.87 3.54
C VAL A 269 -12.13 1.65 2.80
N SER A 270 -10.90 1.14 2.79
CA SER A 270 -9.79 1.76 2.04
C SER A 270 -9.99 1.67 0.52
N TYR A 271 -10.53 0.56 0.00
CA TYR A 271 -10.85 0.43 -1.42
C TYR A 271 -12.03 1.30 -1.84
N LEU A 272 -12.99 1.52 -0.96
CA LEU A 272 -14.08 2.46 -1.19
C LEU A 272 -13.54 3.89 -1.35
N LYS A 273 -12.56 4.32 -0.53
CA LYS A 273 -11.83 5.58 -0.75
C LYS A 273 -11.11 5.60 -2.10
N ALA A 274 -10.36 4.52 -2.42
CA ALA A 274 -9.59 4.43 -3.66
C ALA A 274 -10.47 4.53 -4.91
N LEU A 275 -11.67 3.96 -4.89
CA LEU A 275 -12.65 4.04 -5.98
C LEU A 275 -12.92 5.49 -6.41
N TYR A 276 -13.14 6.38 -5.44
CA TYR A 276 -13.42 7.79 -5.68
C TYR A 276 -12.15 8.63 -5.91
N LEU A 277 -11.04 8.26 -5.29
CA LEU A 277 -9.76 8.96 -5.42
C LEU A 277 -9.16 8.76 -6.81
N GLN A 278 -9.07 7.52 -7.24
CA GLN A 278 -8.39 7.15 -8.50
C GLN A 278 -9.25 7.42 -9.74
N ARG A 279 -10.56 7.46 -9.62
CA ARG A 279 -11.52 7.75 -10.73
C ARG A 279 -11.32 6.87 -11.96
N ARG A 280 -10.83 5.64 -11.81
CA ARG A 280 -10.71 4.67 -12.91
C ARG A 280 -12.08 4.24 -13.42
N ILE A 281 -13.08 4.28 -12.55
CA ILE A 281 -14.49 4.01 -12.82
C ILE A 281 -15.28 5.23 -12.37
N THR A 282 -16.30 5.64 -13.12
CA THR A 282 -17.08 6.85 -12.86
C THR A 282 -18.56 6.63 -13.14
N GLY A 283 -19.42 7.58 -12.70
CA GLY A 283 -20.88 7.52 -12.93
C GLY A 283 -21.53 6.33 -12.23
N ASP A 284 -22.63 5.82 -12.80
CA ASP A 284 -23.48 4.77 -12.22
C ASP A 284 -22.71 3.48 -11.86
N GLU A 285 -21.62 3.19 -12.54
CA GLU A 285 -20.81 2.01 -12.24
C GLU A 285 -20.03 2.21 -10.95
N ALA A 286 -19.47 3.41 -10.73
CA ALA A 286 -18.79 3.75 -9.47
C ALA A 286 -19.77 3.71 -8.30
N GLU A 287 -20.97 4.26 -8.48
CA GLU A 287 -22.01 4.24 -7.45
C GLU A 287 -22.42 2.80 -7.07
N ARG A 288 -22.73 1.95 -8.07
CA ARG A 288 -23.07 0.54 -7.81
C ARG A 288 -21.95 -0.20 -7.05
N ARG A 289 -20.69 0.08 -7.42
CA ARG A 289 -19.53 -0.54 -6.77
C ARG A 289 -19.34 -0.03 -5.35
N ALA A 290 -19.56 1.26 -5.11
CA ALA A 290 -19.53 1.88 -3.80
C ALA A 290 -20.63 1.33 -2.88
N GLU A 291 -21.86 1.22 -3.37
CA GLU A 291 -22.99 0.61 -2.65
C GLU A 291 -22.69 -0.85 -2.27
N TRP A 292 -22.12 -1.63 -3.21
CA TRP A 292 -21.72 -3.00 -2.93
C TRP A 292 -20.64 -3.09 -1.84
N MET A 293 -19.59 -2.25 -1.92
CA MET A 293 -18.54 -2.21 -0.90
C MET A 293 -19.09 -1.78 0.46
N ALA A 294 -19.94 -0.77 0.49
CA ALA A 294 -20.58 -0.31 1.73
C ALA A 294 -21.48 -1.38 2.35
N GLY A 295 -22.26 -2.09 1.52
CA GLY A 295 -23.05 -3.25 1.96
C GLY A 295 -22.17 -4.35 2.55
N TYR A 296 -21.11 -4.74 1.84
CA TYR A 296 -20.16 -5.74 2.32
C TYR A 296 -19.56 -5.38 3.70
N VAL A 297 -19.16 -4.10 3.89
CA VAL A 297 -18.62 -3.66 5.19
C VAL A 297 -19.65 -3.78 6.31
N ARG A 298 -20.92 -3.41 6.05
CA ARG A 298 -21.98 -3.51 7.06
C ARG A 298 -22.31 -4.95 7.41
N ASP A 299 -22.44 -5.82 6.41
CA ASP A 299 -22.68 -7.26 6.61
C ASP A 299 -21.53 -7.88 7.42
N ALA A 300 -20.28 -7.59 7.05
CA ALA A 300 -19.09 -8.04 7.79
C ALA A 300 -19.07 -7.52 9.24
N LEU A 301 -19.47 -6.27 9.48
CA LEU A 301 -19.56 -5.72 10.83
C LEU A 301 -20.63 -6.41 11.69
N ASP A 302 -21.75 -6.79 11.10
CA ASP A 302 -22.80 -7.51 11.82
C ASP A 302 -22.33 -8.91 12.23
N ASP A 303 -21.68 -9.67 11.34
CA ASP A 303 -21.07 -10.97 11.62
C ASP A 303 -19.95 -10.87 12.69
N LEU A 304 -19.11 -9.83 12.60
CA LEU A 304 -18.03 -9.58 13.56
C LEU A 304 -18.57 -9.22 14.96
N ARG A 305 -19.65 -8.43 15.05
CA ARG A 305 -20.31 -8.12 16.32
C ARG A 305 -20.92 -9.36 16.98
N GLU A 306 -21.43 -10.32 16.19
CA GLU A 306 -21.90 -11.60 16.71
C GLU A 306 -20.73 -12.47 17.24
N THR A 307 -19.55 -12.33 16.65
CA THR A 307 -18.35 -13.10 17.02
C THR A 307 -17.65 -12.57 18.26
N TYR A 308 -17.61 -11.25 18.44
CA TYR A 308 -16.85 -10.58 19.51
C TYR A 308 -17.73 -9.86 20.54
N GLY A 309 -19.07 -9.83 20.35
CA GLY A 309 -20.04 -9.14 21.19
C GLY A 309 -20.73 -9.93 22.30
#